data_fcf3322fc2ddacc51521b8a1f749dfa3
#
_entry.id   fcf3322fc2ddacc51521b8a1f749dfa3
#
_cell.length_a   1.000
_cell.length_b   1.000
_cell.length_c   1.000
_cell.angle_alpha   90.00
_cell.angle_beta   90.00
_cell.angle_gamma   90.00
#
_symmetry.space_group_name_H-M   'P 1'
#
loop_
_entity.id
_entity.type
_entity.pdbx_description
1 polymer ?
#
loop_
_entity_poly.entity_id
_entity_poly.type
_entity_poly.pdbx_seq_one_letter_code
_entity_poly.pdbx_strand_id
1 'polypeptide(L)'
;MATARKRLIVNADDYGYYPFVTTGILEGIDAGMITATGVFANSETFSRDVRSLKDRSEVDVGVHLNLTFGQPITASMRRCLRRHGGRFIGKWQTIAMLTGSAHARKSAHEEIEAQVLRCVDEGLEIYFLNSHEHMHLLPGIWEAVQSVAERFGIRYIRRTGSEKSAG
;
A
#
# COMPACT_ATOMS: atom_id res chain seq x y z
N MET A 1 -15.76 -32.33 -19.18
CA MET A 1 -15.87 -31.15 -18.32
C MET A 1 -14.46 -30.64 -18.01
N ALA A 2 -14.10 -29.44 -18.45
CA ALA A 2 -12.81 -28.87 -18.13
C ALA A 2 -12.78 -28.57 -16.61
N THR A 3 -11.86 -29.19 -15.87
CA THR A 3 -11.65 -28.88 -14.46
C THR A 3 -11.19 -27.44 -14.34
N ALA A 4 -11.97 -26.62 -13.63
CA ALA A 4 -11.58 -25.23 -13.35
C ALA A 4 -10.21 -25.23 -12.65
N ARG A 5 -9.19 -24.64 -13.29
CA ARG A 5 -7.86 -24.48 -12.66
C ARG A 5 -8.01 -23.54 -11.47
N LYS A 6 -7.68 -24.02 -10.29
CA LYS A 6 -7.53 -23.14 -9.11
C LYS A 6 -6.28 -22.29 -9.30
N ARG A 7 -6.41 -20.98 -9.08
CA ARG A 7 -5.27 -20.04 -9.06
C ARG A 7 -4.97 -19.66 -7.62
N LEU A 8 -3.70 -19.61 -7.27
CA LEU A 8 -3.23 -19.16 -5.97
C LEU A 8 -2.47 -17.84 -6.17
N ILE A 9 -2.83 -16.83 -5.39
CA ILE A 9 -2.07 -15.58 -5.29
C ILE A 9 -1.22 -15.68 -4.02
N VAL A 10 0.09 -15.61 -4.20
CA VAL A 10 1.06 -15.50 -3.09
C VAL A 10 1.56 -14.07 -3.08
N ASN A 11 1.06 -13.29 -2.11
CA ASN A 11 1.38 -11.88 -2.00
C ASN A 11 2.44 -11.64 -0.93
N ALA A 12 3.50 -10.91 -1.26
CA ALA A 12 4.49 -10.40 -0.35
C ALA A 12 4.32 -8.90 -0.17
N ASP A 13 4.03 -8.47 1.05
CA ASP A 13 3.92 -7.05 1.40
C ASP A 13 5.30 -6.43 1.70
N ASP A 14 5.33 -5.12 1.92
CA ASP A 14 6.50 -4.36 2.40
C ASP A 14 7.67 -4.25 1.39
N TYR A 15 7.43 -4.37 0.09
CA TYR A 15 8.46 -4.11 -0.92
C TYR A 15 8.94 -2.64 -0.84
N GLY A 16 10.22 -2.44 -0.58
CA GLY A 16 10.81 -1.12 -0.35
C GLY A 16 10.86 -0.69 1.12
N TYR A 17 10.35 -1.50 2.06
CA TYR A 17 10.37 -1.17 3.49
C TYR A 17 11.80 -1.17 4.06
N TYR A 18 12.55 -2.25 3.80
CA TYR A 18 13.99 -2.36 4.07
C TYR A 18 14.69 -3.06 2.89
N PRO A 19 16.00 -2.79 2.65
CA PRO A 19 16.72 -3.40 1.55
C PRO A 19 16.68 -4.93 1.56
N PHE A 20 16.82 -5.57 2.71
CA PHE A 20 16.79 -7.04 2.82
C PHE A 20 15.39 -7.62 2.56
N VAL A 21 14.32 -6.89 2.89
CA VAL A 21 12.94 -7.29 2.55
C VAL A 21 12.75 -7.24 1.04
N THR A 22 13.16 -6.14 0.41
CA THR A 22 13.12 -5.98 -1.05
C THR A 22 13.89 -7.10 -1.76
N THR A 23 15.10 -7.42 -1.29
CA THR A 23 15.91 -8.51 -1.85
C THR A 23 15.20 -9.86 -1.73
N GLY A 24 14.68 -10.21 -0.54
CA GLY A 24 13.98 -11.47 -0.35
C GLY A 24 12.71 -11.61 -1.18
N ILE A 25 11.97 -10.49 -1.38
CA ILE A 25 10.80 -10.47 -2.26
C ILE A 25 11.21 -10.71 -3.71
N LEU A 26 12.27 -10.06 -4.20
CA LEU A 26 12.78 -10.27 -5.56
C LEU A 26 13.24 -11.71 -5.78
N GLU A 27 13.96 -12.28 -4.84
CA GLU A 27 14.37 -13.70 -4.88
C GLU A 27 13.16 -14.65 -4.95
N GLY A 28 12.11 -14.36 -4.17
CA GLY A 28 10.86 -15.12 -4.20
C GLY A 28 10.09 -14.99 -5.52
N ILE A 29 10.13 -13.82 -6.15
CA ILE A 29 9.56 -13.56 -7.48
C ILE A 29 10.37 -14.37 -8.52
N ASP A 30 11.69 -14.21 -8.53
CA ASP A 30 12.57 -14.87 -9.50
C ASP A 30 12.51 -16.42 -9.38
N ALA A 31 12.17 -16.93 -8.19
CA ALA A 31 11.88 -18.34 -7.95
C ALA A 31 10.45 -18.78 -8.36
N GLY A 32 9.61 -17.87 -8.83
CA GLY A 32 8.20 -18.14 -9.18
C GLY A 32 7.29 -18.45 -7.97
N MET A 33 7.73 -18.12 -6.76
CA MET A 33 6.97 -18.38 -5.52
C MET A 33 6.04 -17.23 -5.15
N ILE A 34 6.41 -15.99 -5.49
CA ILE A 34 5.62 -14.77 -5.22
C ILE A 34 5.00 -14.32 -6.53
N THR A 35 3.68 -14.13 -6.52
CA THR A 35 2.90 -13.72 -7.70
C THR A 35 2.29 -12.33 -7.56
N ALA A 36 2.39 -11.71 -6.37
CA ALA A 36 1.95 -10.35 -6.11
C ALA A 36 2.82 -9.69 -5.06
N THR A 37 2.99 -8.36 -5.15
CA THR A 37 3.74 -7.60 -4.13
C THR A 37 3.15 -6.21 -3.90
N GLY A 38 3.14 -5.79 -2.64
CA GLY A 38 2.72 -4.45 -2.23
C GLY A 38 3.90 -3.51 -2.01
N VAL A 39 3.94 -2.40 -2.76
CA VAL A 39 5.05 -1.45 -2.78
C VAL A 39 4.87 -0.33 -1.76
N PHE A 40 5.91 -0.02 -1.00
CA PHE A 40 6.02 1.14 -0.12
C PHE A 40 6.37 2.40 -0.93
N ALA A 41 5.36 3.16 -1.32
CA ALA A 41 5.55 4.34 -2.15
C ALA A 41 6.31 5.48 -1.45
N ASN A 42 6.30 5.55 -0.12
CA ASN A 42 7.02 6.55 0.66
C ASN A 42 8.42 6.12 1.11
N SER A 43 8.94 5.00 0.58
CA SER A 43 10.32 4.57 0.82
C SER A 43 11.33 5.59 0.31
N GLU A 44 12.44 5.74 1.01
CA GLU A 44 13.58 6.57 0.56
C GLU A 44 14.27 5.99 -0.68
N THR A 45 14.17 4.68 -0.87
CA THR A 45 14.76 3.95 -2.01
C THR A 45 13.77 3.66 -3.13
N PHE A 46 12.54 4.22 -3.04
CA PHE A 46 11.43 3.91 -3.92
C PHE A 46 11.79 3.91 -5.42
N SER A 47 12.34 5.01 -5.95
CA SER A 47 12.64 5.12 -7.39
C SER A 47 13.72 4.14 -7.87
N ARG A 48 14.57 3.65 -6.98
CA ARG A 48 15.51 2.57 -7.28
C ARG A 48 14.79 1.23 -7.31
N ASP A 49 14.02 0.96 -6.27
CA ASP A 49 13.43 -0.35 -6.03
C ASP A 49 12.34 -0.68 -7.08
N VAL A 50 11.51 0.30 -7.48
CA VAL A 50 10.46 0.07 -8.49
C VAL A 50 11.02 -0.31 -9.87
N ARG A 51 12.23 0.11 -10.22
CA ARG A 51 12.85 -0.29 -11.50
C ARG A 51 12.96 -1.79 -11.64
N SER A 52 13.24 -2.47 -10.53
CA SER A 52 13.33 -3.93 -10.52
C SER A 52 11.99 -4.65 -10.70
N LEU A 53 10.85 -3.95 -10.58
CA LEU A 53 9.52 -4.52 -10.81
C LEU A 53 9.00 -4.27 -12.23
N LYS A 54 9.46 -3.22 -12.91
CA LYS A 54 8.92 -2.81 -14.22
C LYS A 54 9.04 -3.89 -15.31
N ASP A 55 10.08 -4.71 -15.25
CA ASP A 55 10.34 -5.76 -16.23
C ASP A 55 9.76 -7.13 -15.82
N ARG A 56 9.00 -7.19 -14.72
CA ARG A 56 8.42 -8.43 -14.16
C ARG A 56 6.90 -8.43 -14.36
N SER A 57 6.46 -8.63 -15.61
CA SER A 57 5.04 -8.66 -15.98
C SER A 57 4.25 -9.83 -15.39
N GLU A 58 4.92 -10.84 -14.83
CA GLU A 58 4.34 -12.01 -14.19
C GLU A 58 3.87 -11.75 -12.76
N VAL A 59 4.17 -10.56 -12.20
CA VAL A 59 3.85 -10.20 -10.80
C VAL A 59 2.83 -9.07 -10.76
N ASP A 60 1.73 -9.29 -10.07
CA ASP A 60 0.74 -8.27 -9.80
C ASP A 60 1.30 -7.26 -8.77
N VAL A 61 1.45 -6.00 -9.16
CA VAL A 61 1.95 -4.95 -8.29
C VAL A 61 0.78 -4.20 -7.68
N GLY A 62 0.81 -4.03 -6.36
CA GLY A 62 -0.11 -3.17 -5.62
C GLY A 62 0.59 -2.06 -4.86
N VAL A 63 -0.16 -1.09 -4.36
CA VAL A 63 0.39 -0.10 -3.41
C VAL A 63 0.10 -0.59 -1.99
N HIS A 64 1.18 -0.78 -1.22
CA HIS A 64 1.12 -1.04 0.21
C HIS A 64 1.07 0.29 0.95
N LEU A 65 -0.14 0.85 1.05
CA LEU A 65 -0.38 2.16 1.65
C LEU A 65 0.17 2.25 3.06
N ASN A 66 0.90 3.31 3.35
CA ASN A 66 1.56 3.47 4.63
C ASN A 66 1.24 4.81 5.29
N LEU A 67 0.75 4.74 6.52
CA LEU A 67 0.44 5.89 7.37
C LEU A 67 1.13 5.83 8.73
N THR A 68 2.06 4.87 8.93
CA THR A 68 2.61 4.57 10.26
C THR A 68 4.13 4.59 10.34
N PHE A 69 4.83 4.53 9.20
CA PHE A 69 6.28 4.40 9.18
C PHE A 69 6.97 5.38 8.21
N GLY A 70 8.15 5.87 8.59
CA GLY A 70 8.98 6.72 7.74
C GLY A 70 8.47 8.16 7.60
N GLN A 71 8.63 8.75 6.43
CA GLN A 71 8.19 10.12 6.13
C GLN A 71 7.00 10.13 5.17
N PRO A 72 5.99 10.98 5.41
CA PRO A 72 4.94 11.24 4.43
C PRO A 72 5.50 11.87 3.14
N ILE A 73 4.83 11.60 2.03
CA ILE A 73 5.10 12.25 0.74
C ILE A 73 4.58 13.68 0.74
N THR A 74 3.37 13.88 1.30
CA THR A 74 2.67 15.16 1.22
C THR A 74 3.11 16.18 2.28
N ALA A 75 3.13 17.45 1.89
CA ALA A 75 3.37 18.55 2.83
C ALA A 75 2.23 18.69 3.86
N SER A 76 1.00 18.30 3.49
CA SER A 76 -0.18 18.32 4.36
C SER A 76 0.00 17.38 5.54
N MET A 77 0.32 16.12 5.27
CA MET A 77 0.55 15.13 6.33
C MET A 77 1.80 15.47 7.16
N ARG A 78 2.89 15.95 6.55
CA ARG A 78 4.06 16.45 7.30
C ARG A 78 3.72 17.56 8.27
N ARG A 79 2.82 18.50 7.88
CA ARG A 79 2.34 19.56 8.79
C ARG A 79 1.52 19.00 9.95
N CYS A 80 0.66 18.02 9.72
CA CYS A 80 -0.07 17.34 10.79
C CYS A 80 0.89 16.71 11.80
N LEU A 81 2.01 16.18 11.34
CA LEU A 81 3.01 15.47 12.13
C LEU A 81 4.19 16.36 12.61
N ARG A 82 4.07 17.69 12.47
CA ARG A 82 5.17 18.62 12.77
C ARG A 82 5.77 18.49 14.18
N ARG A 83 4.92 18.16 15.17
CA ARG A 83 5.35 17.93 16.56
C ARG A 83 6.20 16.66 16.73
N HIS A 84 6.21 15.81 15.71
CA HIS A 84 6.94 14.55 15.64
C HIS A 84 8.01 14.60 14.53
N GLY A 85 8.56 15.78 14.25
CA GLY A 85 9.57 15.96 13.21
C GLY A 85 9.07 15.71 11.78
N GLY A 86 7.75 15.76 11.55
CA GLY A 86 7.14 15.49 10.24
C GLY A 86 7.19 14.03 9.82
N ARG A 87 7.43 13.10 10.75
CA ARG A 87 7.49 11.64 10.51
C ARG A 87 6.26 10.95 11.07
N PHE A 88 5.89 9.82 10.48
CA PHE A 88 4.84 8.96 11.03
C PHE A 88 5.19 8.47 12.45
N ILE A 89 4.17 8.24 13.25
CA ILE A 89 4.24 8.07 14.71
C ILE A 89 3.87 6.66 15.19
N GLY A 90 3.85 5.69 14.27
CA GLY A 90 3.44 4.32 14.54
C GLY A 90 1.92 4.16 14.62
N LYS A 91 1.48 2.91 14.71
CA LYS A 91 0.08 2.51 14.54
C LYS A 91 -0.89 3.20 15.49
N TRP A 92 -0.66 3.04 16.79
CA TRP A 92 -1.65 3.44 17.81
C TRP A 92 -1.83 4.95 17.89
N GLN A 93 -0.72 5.70 17.80
CA GLN A 93 -0.75 7.16 17.78
C GLN A 93 -1.42 7.68 16.50
N THR A 94 -1.17 7.02 15.38
CA THR A 94 -1.83 7.37 14.11
C THR A 94 -3.33 7.09 14.18
N ILE A 95 -3.76 5.97 14.75
CA ILE A 95 -5.19 5.68 14.99
C ILE A 95 -5.82 6.78 15.82
N ALA A 96 -5.21 7.13 16.96
CA ALA A 96 -5.73 8.18 17.83
C ALA A 96 -5.83 9.54 17.12
N MET A 97 -4.82 9.92 16.35
CA MET A 97 -4.81 11.15 15.56
C MET A 97 -5.91 11.16 14.50
N LEU A 98 -6.06 10.08 13.75
CA LEU A 98 -7.06 9.98 12.68
C LEU A 98 -8.49 9.93 13.24
N THR A 99 -8.70 9.26 14.37
CA THR A 99 -10.01 9.22 15.04
C THR A 99 -10.41 10.59 15.58
N GLY A 100 -9.46 11.30 16.19
CA GLY A 100 -9.70 12.59 16.85
C GLY A 100 -9.76 13.82 15.92
N SER A 101 -9.34 13.73 14.65
CA SER A 101 -9.17 14.91 13.80
C SER A 101 -9.63 14.70 12.36
N ALA A 102 -10.66 15.42 11.96
CA ALA A 102 -11.11 15.46 10.56
C ALA A 102 -10.02 16.04 9.63
N HIS A 103 -9.23 17.02 10.11
CA HIS A 103 -8.11 17.56 9.37
C HIS A 103 -7.03 16.51 9.11
N ALA A 104 -6.70 15.68 10.11
CA ALA A 104 -5.76 14.58 9.94
C ALA A 104 -6.27 13.53 8.94
N ARG A 105 -7.57 13.18 8.98
CA ARG A 105 -8.18 12.28 7.98
C ARG A 105 -8.08 12.83 6.55
N LYS A 106 -8.36 14.15 6.38
CA LYS A 106 -8.19 14.80 5.07
C LYS A 106 -6.74 14.71 4.59
N SER A 107 -5.77 15.00 5.47
CA SER A 107 -4.35 14.89 5.12
C SER A 107 -3.92 13.45 4.83
N ALA A 108 -4.52 12.46 5.50
CA ALA A 108 -4.29 11.04 5.21
C ALA A 108 -4.86 10.64 3.85
N HIS A 109 -6.02 11.18 3.44
CA HIS A 109 -6.56 10.97 2.10
C HIS A 109 -5.61 11.51 1.02
N GLU A 110 -5.13 12.75 1.19
CA GLU A 110 -4.15 13.37 0.29
C GLU A 110 -2.84 12.54 0.23
N GLU A 111 -2.43 11.97 1.34
CA GLU A 111 -1.23 11.11 1.43
C GLU A 111 -1.42 9.78 0.70
N ILE A 112 -2.57 9.11 0.90
CA ILE A 112 -2.94 7.87 0.22
C ILE A 112 -2.94 8.08 -1.30
N GLU A 113 -3.58 9.16 -1.77
CA GLU A 113 -3.61 9.51 -3.19
C GLU A 113 -2.21 9.76 -3.74
N ALA A 114 -1.36 10.50 -3.01
CA ALA A 114 0.01 10.78 -3.42
C ALA A 114 0.87 9.52 -3.50
N GLN A 115 0.63 8.52 -2.63
CA GLN A 115 1.32 7.24 -2.68
C GLN A 115 0.95 6.45 -3.93
N VAL A 116 -0.34 6.41 -4.29
CA VAL A 116 -0.79 5.75 -5.52
C VAL A 116 -0.27 6.48 -6.74
N LEU A 117 -0.42 7.81 -6.79
CA LEU A 117 0.05 8.65 -7.89
C LEU A 117 1.55 8.44 -8.14
N ARG A 118 2.37 8.41 -7.09
CA ARG A 118 3.81 8.18 -7.21
C ARG A 118 4.16 6.86 -7.88
N CYS A 119 3.40 5.80 -7.60
CA CYS A 119 3.59 4.51 -8.25
C CYS A 119 3.20 4.56 -9.74
N VAL A 120 2.08 5.21 -10.06
CA VAL A 120 1.60 5.39 -11.43
C VAL A 120 2.56 6.27 -12.25
N ASP A 121 3.05 7.36 -11.68
CA ASP A 121 4.01 8.28 -12.33
C ASP A 121 5.34 7.57 -12.66
N GLU A 122 5.74 6.58 -11.86
CA GLU A 122 6.88 5.71 -12.17
C GLU A 122 6.55 4.64 -13.22
N GLY A 123 5.32 4.59 -13.73
CA GLY A 123 4.90 3.68 -14.79
C GLY A 123 4.54 2.27 -14.32
N LEU A 124 4.22 2.08 -13.04
CA LEU A 124 3.70 0.81 -12.55
C LEU A 124 2.21 0.67 -12.88
N GLU A 125 1.80 -0.50 -13.35
CA GLU A 125 0.40 -0.90 -13.41
C GLU A 125 -0.03 -1.40 -12.04
N ILE A 126 -1.04 -0.74 -11.44
CA ILE A 126 -1.47 -1.04 -10.07
C ILE A 126 -2.72 -1.92 -10.08
N TYR A 127 -2.58 -3.14 -9.60
CA TYR A 127 -3.66 -4.14 -9.57
C TYR A 127 -4.49 -4.08 -8.30
N PHE A 128 -3.88 -3.75 -7.15
CA PHE A 128 -4.58 -3.75 -5.86
C PHE A 128 -4.05 -2.71 -4.88
N LEU A 129 -4.88 -2.43 -3.87
CA LEU A 129 -4.49 -1.67 -2.69
C LEU A 129 -4.60 -2.53 -1.42
N ASN A 130 -3.64 -2.38 -0.56
CA ASN A 130 -3.67 -2.83 0.82
C ASN A 130 -2.89 -1.84 1.69
N SER A 131 -2.61 -2.12 2.96
CA SER A 131 -1.80 -1.21 3.74
C SER A 131 -0.98 -1.88 4.81
N HIS A 132 0.12 -1.25 5.13
CA HIS A 132 0.92 -1.56 6.30
C HIS A 132 0.06 -1.46 7.57
N GLU A 133 0.16 -2.47 8.43
CA GLU A 133 -0.61 -2.57 9.68
C GLU A 133 -2.14 -2.48 9.53
N HIS A 134 -2.65 -2.74 8.31
CA HIS A 134 -4.09 -2.73 7.98
C HIS A 134 -4.80 -1.39 8.25
N MET A 135 -4.08 -0.27 8.17
CA MET A 135 -4.62 1.07 8.42
C MET A 135 -5.76 1.46 7.48
N HIS A 136 -5.81 0.88 6.27
CA HIS A 136 -6.88 1.11 5.30
C HIS A 136 -8.27 0.64 5.77
N LEU A 137 -8.34 -0.23 6.79
CA LEU A 137 -9.63 -0.74 7.32
C LEU A 137 -10.24 0.17 8.38
N LEU A 138 -9.55 1.25 8.76
CA LEU A 138 -10.11 2.21 9.72
C LEU A 138 -11.27 3.00 9.10
N PRO A 139 -12.37 3.24 9.84
CA PRO A 139 -13.42 4.15 9.40
C PRO A 139 -12.87 5.52 9.02
N GLY A 140 -13.36 6.09 7.92
CA GLY A 140 -12.85 7.36 7.36
C GLY A 140 -11.58 7.23 6.53
N ILE A 141 -10.78 6.19 6.72
CA ILE A 141 -9.66 5.83 5.84
C ILE A 141 -10.12 4.85 4.76
N TRP A 142 -11.01 3.93 5.10
CA TRP A 142 -11.60 3.00 4.13
C TRP A 142 -12.27 3.74 2.98
N GLU A 143 -13.09 4.76 3.28
CA GLU A 143 -13.76 5.58 2.28
C GLU A 143 -12.75 6.34 1.40
N ALA A 144 -11.65 6.84 2.00
CA ALA A 144 -10.58 7.48 1.25
C ALA A 144 -9.90 6.51 0.28
N VAL A 145 -9.61 5.27 0.74
CA VAL A 145 -8.98 4.24 -0.10
C VAL A 145 -9.92 3.82 -1.24
N GLN A 146 -11.22 3.67 -0.98
CA GLN A 146 -12.21 3.38 -2.02
C GLN A 146 -12.25 4.49 -3.08
N SER A 147 -12.33 5.75 -2.65
CA SER A 147 -12.34 6.92 -3.56
C SER A 147 -11.08 6.98 -4.43
N VAL A 148 -9.91 6.70 -3.84
CA VAL A 148 -8.64 6.65 -4.59
C VAL A 148 -8.62 5.47 -5.55
N ALA A 149 -9.07 4.29 -5.13
CA ALA A 149 -9.16 3.12 -6.00
C ALA A 149 -10.06 3.38 -7.23
N GLU A 150 -11.23 3.99 -7.02
CA GLU A 150 -12.14 4.37 -8.10
C GLU A 150 -11.49 5.37 -9.07
N ARG A 151 -10.84 6.41 -8.54
CA ARG A 151 -10.17 7.44 -9.33
C ARG A 151 -9.07 6.88 -10.24
N PHE A 152 -8.30 5.92 -9.75
CA PHE A 152 -7.20 5.30 -10.50
C PHE A 152 -7.60 4.01 -11.22
N GLY A 153 -8.87 3.59 -11.17
CA GLY A 153 -9.37 2.38 -11.83
C GLY A 153 -8.85 1.08 -11.20
N ILE A 154 -8.44 1.11 -9.93
CA ILE A 154 -7.90 -0.04 -9.20
C ILE A 154 -9.06 -0.89 -8.70
N ARG A 155 -9.11 -2.17 -9.10
CA ARG A 155 -10.28 -3.03 -8.90
C ARG A 155 -10.31 -3.77 -7.57
N TYR A 156 -9.15 -3.97 -6.95
CA TYR A 156 -9.03 -4.83 -5.78
C TYR A 156 -8.50 -4.04 -4.58
N ILE A 157 -9.23 -4.12 -3.47
CA ILE A 157 -8.76 -3.66 -2.15
C ILE A 157 -8.79 -4.87 -1.23
N ARG A 158 -7.65 -5.23 -0.64
CA ARG A 158 -7.58 -6.38 0.27
C ARG A 158 -8.43 -6.12 1.51
N ARG A 159 -9.26 -7.10 1.86
CA ARG A 159 -9.98 -7.12 3.15
C ARG A 159 -9.40 -8.22 4.03
N THR A 160 -9.32 -7.95 5.32
CA THR A 160 -8.99 -8.95 6.33
C THR A 160 -10.26 -9.31 7.08
N GLY A 161 -10.68 -10.55 6.98
CA GLY A 161 -11.89 -11.06 7.64
C GLY A 161 -12.17 -12.48 7.15
N SER A 162 -12.65 -13.36 8.03
CA SER A 162 -13.21 -14.63 7.58
C SER A 162 -14.43 -14.29 6.75
N GLU A 163 -14.41 -14.60 5.45
CA GLU A 163 -15.65 -14.74 4.70
C GLU A 163 -16.47 -15.80 5.41
N LYS A 164 -17.48 -15.39 6.18
CA LYS A 164 -18.58 -16.29 6.46
C LYS A 164 -19.24 -16.50 5.11
N SER A 165 -19.02 -17.67 4.52
CA SER A 165 -19.80 -18.13 3.39
C SER A 165 -21.27 -17.96 3.79
N ALA A 166 -21.97 -17.04 3.11
CA ALA A 166 -23.40 -17.04 3.14
C ALA A 166 -23.83 -18.37 2.51
N GLY A 167 -24.30 -19.30 3.36
CA GLY A 167 -24.98 -20.53 2.95
C GLY A 167 -26.34 -20.23 2.36
#